data_1ce883f35948b59dda804c8eb4488493
#
_entry.id   1ce883f35948b59dda804c8eb4488493
#
_cell.length_a   1.000
_cell.length_b   1.000
_cell.length_c   1.000
_cell.angle_alpha   90.00
_cell.angle_beta   90.00
_cell.angle_gamma   90.00
#
_symmetry.space_group_name_H-M   'P 1'
#
loop_
_entity.id
_entity.type
_entity.pdbx_description
1 polymer ?
#
loop_
_entity_poly.entity_id
_entity_poly.type
_entity_poly.pdbx_seq_one_letter_code
_entity_poly.pdbx_strand_id
1 'polypeptide(L)'
;MKSENPSVHIILHNPKIPQNTGNIGRMCSIIGARLHLIHPLGFIITDSKLKRSGMDYWYELDVVHHKDWESFKASPLAPDLSRIWLFTTKGDKCLWDAKFEHGDGLLFGAEDCGCPQRVHDDLDGRRLKIPQFAPKLRSLNLSTSAGIAAYEAMRQITHGNAGV
;
A
#
# COMPACT_ATOMS: atom_id res chain seq x y z
N MET A 1 17.61 -3.69 -4.54
CA MET A 1 18.06 -2.42 -5.15
C MET A 1 16.88 -1.50 -5.30
N LYS A 2 16.99 -0.29 -4.82
CA LYS A 2 15.87 0.68 -4.87
C LYS A 2 15.73 1.22 -6.29
N SER A 3 14.52 1.15 -6.80
CA SER A 3 14.19 1.73 -8.10
C SER A 3 14.21 3.27 -8.03
N GLU A 4 14.76 3.92 -9.01
CA GLU A 4 14.67 5.38 -9.13
C GLU A 4 13.26 5.83 -9.51
N ASN A 5 12.50 4.96 -10.16
CA ASN A 5 11.17 5.28 -10.69
C ASN A 5 10.21 4.09 -10.50
N PRO A 6 9.72 3.83 -9.29
CA PRO A 6 8.79 2.73 -9.04
C PRO A 6 7.46 2.96 -9.74
N SER A 7 6.83 1.86 -10.19
CA SER A 7 5.52 1.93 -10.88
C SER A 7 4.46 2.59 -10.02
N VAL A 8 4.37 2.15 -8.77
CA VAL A 8 3.52 2.72 -7.70
C VAL A 8 4.25 2.58 -6.37
N HIS A 9 3.76 3.29 -5.36
CA HIS A 9 4.21 3.14 -3.98
C HIS A 9 3.09 2.44 -3.19
N ILE A 10 3.40 1.31 -2.57
CA ILE A 10 2.49 0.66 -1.62
C ILE A 10 2.92 1.08 -0.22
N ILE A 11 2.00 1.63 0.55
CA ILE A 11 2.30 2.23 1.85
C ILE A 11 1.45 1.52 2.91
N LEU A 12 2.11 0.90 3.88
CA LEU A 12 1.45 0.20 5.00
C LEU A 12 1.67 0.99 6.28
N HIS A 13 0.58 1.47 6.87
CA HIS A 13 0.63 2.21 8.13
C HIS A 13 0.42 1.27 9.30
N ASN A 14 1.46 1.03 10.07
CA ASN A 14 1.46 0.16 11.26
C ASN A 14 0.91 -1.25 10.98
N PRO A 15 1.36 -1.97 9.97
CA PRO A 15 0.86 -3.32 9.69
C PRO A 15 1.19 -4.25 10.86
N LYS A 16 0.29 -5.19 11.18
CA LYS A 16 0.40 -6.05 12.37
C LYS A 16 0.59 -7.52 12.06
N ILE A 17 0.18 -7.97 10.87
CA ILE A 17 0.23 -9.38 10.48
C ILE A 17 1.36 -9.61 9.47
N PRO A 18 2.42 -10.33 9.85
CA PRO A 18 3.60 -10.49 8.98
C PRO A 18 3.30 -11.17 7.65
N GLN A 19 2.35 -12.10 7.60
CA GLN A 19 1.94 -12.78 6.37
C GLN A 19 1.37 -11.80 5.33
N ASN A 20 0.59 -10.81 5.78
CA ASN A 20 0.06 -9.79 4.88
C ASN A 20 1.18 -8.93 4.29
N THR A 21 2.08 -8.47 5.12
CA THR A 21 3.24 -7.68 4.67
C THR A 21 4.13 -8.49 3.72
N GLY A 22 4.35 -9.76 4.01
CA GLY A 22 5.10 -10.66 3.13
C GLY A 22 4.47 -10.84 1.76
N ASN A 23 3.17 -11.11 1.70
CA ASN A 23 2.43 -11.24 0.45
C ASN A 23 2.46 -9.95 -0.37
N ILE A 24 2.30 -8.81 0.30
CA ILE A 24 2.36 -7.49 -0.35
C ILE A 24 3.77 -7.23 -0.90
N GLY A 25 4.81 -7.55 -0.14
CA GLY A 25 6.19 -7.42 -0.59
C GLY A 25 6.46 -8.23 -1.86
N ARG A 26 5.97 -9.47 -1.90
CA ARG A 26 6.09 -10.32 -3.09
C ARG A 26 5.39 -9.69 -4.31
N MET A 27 4.19 -9.18 -4.12
CA MET A 27 3.48 -8.46 -5.17
C MET A 27 4.28 -7.24 -5.65
N CYS A 28 4.84 -6.45 -4.73
CA CYS A 28 5.64 -5.28 -5.08
C CYS A 28 6.82 -5.65 -5.98
N SER A 29 7.49 -6.78 -5.72
CA SER A 29 8.60 -7.23 -6.57
C SER A 29 8.14 -7.57 -7.99
N ILE A 30 6.92 -8.07 -8.14
CA ILE A 30 6.35 -8.46 -9.44
C ILE A 30 5.98 -7.25 -10.29
N ILE A 31 5.39 -6.23 -9.67
CA ILE A 31 4.90 -5.05 -10.39
C ILE A 31 5.89 -3.87 -10.42
N GLY A 32 7.07 -4.03 -9.84
CA GLY A 32 8.07 -2.96 -9.77
C GLY A 32 7.69 -1.81 -8.84
N ALA A 33 6.96 -2.11 -7.76
CA ALA A 33 6.53 -1.12 -6.78
C ALA A 33 7.53 -0.98 -5.63
N ARG A 34 7.55 0.20 -5.02
CA ARG A 34 8.24 0.44 -3.75
C ARG A 34 7.29 0.19 -2.60
N LEU A 35 7.76 -0.55 -1.60
CA LEU A 35 7.02 -0.79 -0.36
C LEU A 35 7.51 0.14 0.74
N HIS A 36 6.60 0.90 1.32
CA HIS A 36 6.87 1.74 2.49
C HIS A 36 6.22 1.11 3.72
N LEU A 37 7.00 0.92 4.77
CA LEU A 37 6.53 0.42 6.06
C LEU A 37 6.64 1.53 7.09
N ILE A 38 5.50 2.01 7.59
CA ILE A 38 5.45 3.04 8.63
C ILE A 38 5.32 2.35 9.99
N HIS A 39 6.36 2.51 10.80
CA HIS A 39 6.42 1.93 12.13
C HIS A 39 5.50 2.65 13.12
N PRO A 40 5.11 2.01 14.26
CA PRO A 40 5.54 0.67 14.68
C PRO A 40 4.88 -0.44 13.86
N LEU A 41 5.60 -1.56 13.72
CA LEU A 41 5.06 -2.80 13.16
C LEU A 41 4.60 -3.70 14.30
N GLY A 42 3.54 -4.48 14.08
CA GLY A 42 3.07 -5.47 15.05
C GLY A 42 3.89 -6.75 15.10
N PHE A 43 5.03 -6.79 14.41
CA PHE A 43 5.91 -7.94 14.31
C PHE A 43 7.35 -7.47 14.12
N ILE A 44 8.30 -8.41 14.31
CA ILE A 44 9.72 -8.14 14.12
C ILE A 44 10.18 -8.85 12.84
N ILE A 45 10.83 -8.09 11.95
CA ILE A 45 11.45 -8.64 10.75
C ILE A 45 12.82 -9.18 11.16
N THR A 46 12.98 -10.51 11.18
CA THR A 46 14.24 -11.18 11.46
C THR A 46 14.55 -12.17 10.32
N ASP A 47 15.83 -12.45 10.12
CA ASP A 47 16.30 -13.40 9.09
C ASP A 47 15.64 -14.77 9.24
N SER A 48 15.55 -15.29 10.46
CA SER A 48 14.94 -16.59 10.72
C SER A 48 13.45 -16.62 10.41
N LYS A 49 12.72 -15.55 10.74
CA LYS A 49 11.29 -15.44 10.45
C LYS A 49 11.03 -15.29 8.95
N LEU A 50 11.86 -14.52 8.25
CA LEU A 50 11.77 -14.36 6.81
C LEU A 50 11.97 -15.69 6.08
N LYS A 51 12.99 -16.46 6.45
CA LYS A 51 13.27 -17.79 5.87
C LYS A 51 12.13 -18.77 6.12
N ARG A 52 11.56 -18.81 7.35
CA ARG A 52 10.43 -19.68 7.69
C ARG A 52 9.16 -19.36 6.93
N SER A 53 8.96 -18.09 6.60
CA SER A 53 7.76 -17.62 5.88
C SER A 53 7.90 -17.74 4.36
N GLY A 54 9.01 -18.29 3.86
CA GLY A 54 9.29 -18.31 2.42
C GLY A 54 9.58 -16.93 1.84
N MET A 55 9.94 -15.97 2.68
CA MET A 55 10.26 -14.59 2.28
C MET A 55 11.77 -14.38 2.13
N ASP A 56 12.46 -15.37 1.59
CA ASP A 56 13.89 -15.33 1.29
C ASP A 56 14.25 -14.23 0.27
N TYR A 57 13.28 -13.81 -0.55
CA TYR A 57 13.40 -12.72 -1.51
C TYR A 57 13.33 -11.33 -0.87
N TRP A 58 13.04 -11.20 0.44
CA TRP A 58 12.77 -9.92 1.11
C TRP A 58 13.90 -8.89 0.93
N TYR A 59 15.14 -9.34 0.96
CA TYR A 59 16.31 -8.46 0.82
C TYR A 59 16.49 -7.89 -0.58
N GLU A 60 15.83 -8.47 -1.57
CA GLU A 60 15.84 -7.99 -2.95
C GLU A 60 14.75 -6.95 -3.21
N LEU A 61 13.83 -6.75 -2.25
CA LEU A 61 12.73 -5.82 -2.39
C LEU A 61 13.17 -4.37 -2.21
N ASP A 62 12.49 -3.49 -2.92
CA ASP A 62 12.59 -2.04 -2.70
C ASP A 62 11.70 -1.66 -1.51
N VAL A 63 12.21 -1.80 -0.30
CA VAL A 63 11.50 -1.52 0.95
C VAL A 63 12.14 -0.33 1.65
N VAL A 64 11.30 0.61 2.09
CA VAL A 64 11.71 1.78 2.88
C VAL A 64 10.96 1.76 4.20
N HIS A 65 11.71 1.83 5.31
CA HIS A 65 11.16 1.93 6.65
C HIS A 65 11.09 3.39 7.09
N HIS A 66 9.97 3.76 7.70
CA HIS A 66 9.76 5.09 8.26
C HIS A 66 9.42 4.97 9.74
N LYS A 67 10.01 5.82 10.56
CA LYS A 67 9.80 5.85 12.01
C LYS A 67 8.32 6.07 12.37
N ASP A 68 7.66 6.96 11.64
CA ASP A 68 6.26 7.34 11.84
C ASP A 68 5.69 8.03 10.58
N TRP A 69 4.45 8.46 10.65
CA TRP A 69 3.77 9.16 9.56
C TRP A 69 4.47 10.46 9.15
N GLU A 70 4.92 11.25 10.12
CA GLU A 70 5.61 12.52 9.84
C GLU A 70 6.94 12.29 9.13
N SER A 71 7.70 11.28 9.55
CA SER A 71 8.95 10.87 8.87
C SER A 71 8.70 10.39 7.45
N PHE A 72 7.59 9.67 7.23
CA PHE A 72 7.19 9.25 5.89
C PHE A 72 6.93 10.48 5.00
N LYS A 73 6.10 11.43 5.47
CA LYS A 73 5.78 12.64 4.71
C LYS A 73 7.02 13.48 4.35
N ALA A 74 8.01 13.48 5.21
CA ALA A 74 9.26 14.22 5.01
C ALA A 74 10.30 13.48 4.14
N SER A 75 10.06 12.22 3.82
CA SER A 75 11.03 11.40 3.08
C SER A 75 11.07 11.79 1.60
N PRO A 76 12.27 11.96 1.02
CA PRO A 76 12.41 12.20 -0.42
C PRO A 76 12.03 10.98 -1.26
N LEU A 77 11.92 9.79 -0.64
CA LEU A 77 11.53 8.55 -1.30
C LEU A 77 10.01 8.35 -1.32
N ALA A 78 9.26 9.14 -0.56
CA ALA A 78 7.80 9.08 -0.52
C ALA A 78 7.17 9.92 -1.64
N PRO A 79 6.03 9.49 -2.19
CA PRO A 79 5.27 10.34 -3.11
C PRO A 79 4.67 11.54 -2.37
N ASP A 80 4.37 12.60 -3.09
CA ASP A 80 3.65 13.75 -2.55
C ASP A 80 2.25 13.33 -2.08
N LEU A 81 1.73 13.98 -1.04
CA LEU A 81 0.39 13.67 -0.50
C LEU A 81 -0.71 13.81 -1.56
N SER A 82 -0.56 14.72 -2.50
CA SER A 82 -1.51 14.91 -3.62
C SER A 82 -1.56 13.70 -4.57
N ARG A 83 -0.60 12.78 -4.44
CA ARG A 83 -0.48 11.58 -5.27
C ARG A 83 -0.82 10.29 -4.50
N ILE A 84 -1.24 10.40 -3.23
CA ILE A 84 -1.55 9.25 -2.37
C ILE A 84 -3.05 9.07 -2.26
N TRP A 85 -3.50 7.82 -2.43
CA TRP A 85 -4.87 7.40 -2.19
C TRP A 85 -4.92 6.54 -0.93
N LEU A 86 -5.79 6.89 0.02
CA LEU A 86 -6.05 6.10 1.21
C LEU A 86 -7.19 5.13 0.95
N PHE A 87 -6.90 3.83 1.05
CA PHE A 87 -7.92 2.79 0.95
C PHE A 87 -8.51 2.51 2.33
N THR A 88 -9.80 2.71 2.44
CA THR A 88 -10.52 2.60 3.72
C THR A 88 -11.99 2.23 3.45
N THR A 89 -12.61 1.51 4.39
CA THR A 89 -14.04 1.21 4.33
C THR A 89 -14.90 2.49 4.46
N LYS A 90 -14.29 3.59 4.93
CA LYS A 90 -14.91 4.92 5.04
C LYS A 90 -14.65 5.79 3.82
N GLY A 91 -14.20 5.21 2.72
CA GLY A 91 -13.90 5.93 1.49
C GLY A 91 -15.15 6.59 0.89
N ASP A 92 -14.97 7.80 0.40
CA ASP A 92 -16.04 8.60 -0.21
C ASP A 92 -16.23 8.27 -1.69
N LYS A 93 -15.22 7.69 -2.31
CA LYS A 93 -15.18 7.40 -3.74
C LYS A 93 -14.84 5.92 -3.95
N CYS A 94 -15.43 5.35 -4.99
CA CYS A 94 -15.12 3.97 -5.37
C CYS A 94 -13.76 3.88 -6.07
N LEU A 95 -13.02 2.81 -5.81
CA LEU A 95 -11.78 2.47 -6.50
C LEU A 95 -11.91 2.60 -8.04
N TRP A 96 -13.04 2.16 -8.59
CA TRP A 96 -13.23 2.14 -10.05
C TRP A 96 -13.37 3.53 -10.69
N ASP A 97 -13.67 4.54 -9.88
CA ASP A 97 -13.82 5.92 -10.34
C ASP A 97 -12.52 6.73 -10.17
N ALA A 98 -11.50 6.16 -9.54
CA ALA A 98 -10.22 6.82 -9.35
C ALA A 98 -9.35 6.73 -10.59
N LYS A 99 -8.57 7.77 -10.85
CA LYS A 99 -7.57 7.80 -11.92
C LYS A 99 -6.19 7.67 -11.30
N PHE A 100 -5.49 6.62 -11.67
CA PHE A 100 -4.14 6.34 -11.19
C PHE A 100 -3.11 6.69 -12.24
N GLU A 101 -1.99 7.21 -11.79
CA GLU A 101 -0.85 7.55 -12.63
C GLU A 101 0.42 6.89 -12.10
N HIS A 102 1.42 6.76 -12.97
CA HIS A 102 2.72 6.21 -12.59
C HIS A 102 3.30 6.98 -11.41
N GLY A 103 3.75 6.26 -10.39
CA GLY A 103 4.31 6.84 -9.18
C GLY A 103 3.30 7.22 -8.09
N ASP A 104 2.01 6.93 -8.28
CA ASP A 104 1.00 7.15 -7.24
C ASP A 104 1.23 6.26 -6.02
N GLY A 105 0.81 6.77 -4.86
CA GLY A 105 0.83 6.04 -3.60
C GLY A 105 -0.53 5.41 -3.27
N LEU A 106 -0.50 4.17 -2.83
CA LEU A 106 -1.66 3.41 -2.39
C LEU A 106 -1.43 3.06 -0.91
N LEU A 107 -2.18 3.70 -0.02
CA LEU A 107 -1.99 3.60 1.42
C LEU A 107 -3.07 2.76 2.07
N PHE A 108 -2.65 1.86 2.95
CA PHE A 108 -3.50 0.93 3.70
C PHE A 108 -3.18 1.04 5.19
N GLY A 109 -4.22 1.00 6.02
CA GLY A 109 -4.08 1.02 7.47
C GLY A 109 -3.83 -0.35 8.08
N ALA A 110 -3.67 -0.37 9.40
CA ALA A 110 -3.51 -1.60 10.17
C ALA A 110 -4.74 -2.51 10.03
N GLU A 111 -4.50 -3.83 10.11
CA GLU A 111 -5.54 -4.84 9.88
C GLU A 111 -6.71 -4.75 10.87
N ASP A 112 -6.46 -4.31 12.11
CA ASP A 112 -7.47 -4.24 13.16
C ASP A 112 -8.14 -2.87 13.30
N CYS A 113 -7.41 -1.77 13.08
CA CYS A 113 -7.92 -0.43 13.40
C CYS A 113 -7.83 0.58 12.25
N GLY A 114 -7.26 0.20 11.11
CA GLY A 114 -7.06 1.13 10.00
C GLY A 114 -6.03 2.21 10.31
N CYS A 115 -6.17 3.37 9.68
CA CYS A 115 -5.31 4.53 9.91
C CYS A 115 -5.88 5.44 11.01
N PRO A 116 -5.02 6.15 11.77
CA PRO A 116 -5.46 7.16 12.71
C PRO A 116 -6.08 8.37 11.98
N GLN A 117 -6.87 9.15 12.72
CA GLN A 117 -7.62 10.28 12.17
C GLN A 117 -6.71 11.30 11.46
N ARG A 118 -5.53 11.55 11.96
CA ARG A 118 -4.57 12.48 11.33
C ARG A 118 -4.19 12.10 9.90
N VAL A 119 -4.12 10.81 9.60
CA VAL A 119 -3.85 10.33 8.24
C VAL A 119 -5.07 10.58 7.35
N HIS A 120 -6.28 10.33 7.86
CA HIS A 120 -7.52 10.66 7.16
C HIS A 120 -7.63 12.16 6.88
N ASP A 121 -7.26 13.00 7.84
CA ASP A 121 -7.30 14.45 7.67
C ASP A 121 -6.30 14.92 6.61
N ASP A 122 -5.08 14.40 6.64
CA ASP A 122 -4.04 14.75 5.66
C ASP A 122 -4.41 14.31 4.23
N LEU A 123 -5.20 13.25 4.10
CA LEU A 123 -5.63 12.69 2.81
C LEU A 123 -7.13 12.93 2.54
N ASP A 124 -7.70 13.96 3.14
CA ASP A 124 -9.10 14.32 2.88
C ASP A 124 -9.31 14.57 1.39
N GLY A 125 -10.42 14.04 0.86
CA GLY A 125 -10.72 14.08 -0.57
C GLY A 125 -9.98 13.01 -1.41
N ARG A 126 -9.12 12.21 -0.79
CA ARG A 126 -8.35 11.16 -1.47
C ARG A 126 -8.57 9.79 -0.84
N ARG A 127 -9.78 9.53 -0.37
CA ARG A 127 -10.14 8.26 0.26
C ARG A 127 -10.97 7.41 -0.69
N LEU A 128 -10.53 6.20 -0.89
CA LEU A 128 -11.17 5.23 -1.77
C LEU A 128 -11.66 4.03 -1.00
N LYS A 129 -12.76 3.44 -1.45
CA LYS A 129 -13.24 2.15 -0.97
C LYS A 129 -13.21 1.12 -2.10
N ILE A 130 -12.90 -0.11 -1.75
CA ILE A 130 -13.07 -1.26 -2.65
C ILE A 130 -14.52 -1.71 -2.52
N PRO A 131 -15.28 -1.83 -3.63
CA PRO A 131 -16.68 -2.22 -3.58
C PRO A 131 -16.90 -3.57 -2.90
N GLN A 132 -17.94 -3.65 -2.07
CA GLN A 132 -18.42 -4.87 -1.45
C GLN A 132 -19.90 -5.06 -1.81
N PHE A 133 -20.25 -6.23 -2.29
CA PHE A 133 -21.56 -6.50 -2.87
C PHE A 133 -22.48 -7.34 -1.99
N ALA A 134 -21.94 -7.91 -0.92
CA ALA A 134 -22.68 -8.69 0.04
C ALA A 134 -22.81 -7.95 1.38
N PRO A 135 -23.73 -8.34 2.27
CA PRO A 135 -23.82 -7.77 3.60
C PRO A 135 -22.47 -7.87 4.33
N LYS A 136 -22.06 -6.75 4.92
CA LYS A 136 -20.76 -6.66 5.58
C LYS A 136 -20.71 -7.50 6.85
N LEU A 137 -19.95 -8.56 6.80
CA LEU A 137 -19.52 -9.26 8.00
C LEU A 137 -18.12 -8.80 8.42
N ARG A 138 -17.26 -8.53 7.45
CA ARG A 138 -15.85 -8.09 7.67
C ARG A 138 -15.37 -7.28 6.48
N SER A 139 -14.27 -6.55 6.69
CA SER A 139 -13.52 -5.95 5.59
C SER A 139 -12.67 -7.01 4.88
N LEU A 140 -12.24 -6.71 3.67
CA LEU A 140 -11.30 -7.57 2.94
C LEU A 140 -9.97 -7.67 3.69
N ASN A 141 -9.33 -8.82 3.58
CA ASN A 141 -7.95 -9.01 4.05
C ASN A 141 -7.03 -7.94 3.44
N LEU A 142 -6.06 -7.47 4.22
CA LEU A 142 -5.15 -6.40 3.81
C LEU A 142 -4.39 -6.74 2.53
N SER A 143 -3.80 -7.93 2.43
CA SER A 143 -3.05 -8.30 1.23
C SER A 143 -3.95 -8.46 0.01
N THR A 144 -5.19 -8.91 0.19
CA THR A 144 -6.21 -8.96 -0.87
C THR A 144 -6.55 -7.55 -1.34
N SER A 145 -6.81 -6.64 -0.42
CA SER A 145 -7.11 -5.23 -0.75
C SER A 145 -5.97 -4.57 -1.52
N ALA A 146 -4.74 -4.76 -1.06
CA ALA A 146 -3.56 -4.22 -1.72
C ALA A 146 -3.39 -4.79 -3.13
N GLY A 147 -3.63 -6.09 -3.32
CA GLY A 147 -3.57 -6.73 -4.64
C GLY A 147 -4.60 -6.17 -5.60
N ILE A 148 -5.85 -6.02 -5.16
CA ILE A 148 -6.93 -5.45 -5.98
C ILE A 148 -6.58 -4.02 -6.39
N ALA A 149 -6.19 -3.18 -5.44
CA ALA A 149 -5.88 -1.77 -5.70
C ALA A 149 -4.65 -1.62 -6.60
N ALA A 150 -3.60 -2.37 -6.33
CA ALA A 150 -2.35 -2.31 -7.09
C ALA A 150 -2.56 -2.72 -8.55
N TYR A 151 -3.31 -3.80 -8.80
CA TYR A 151 -3.56 -4.26 -10.17
C TYR A 151 -4.52 -3.37 -10.93
N GLU A 152 -5.48 -2.72 -10.26
CA GLU A 152 -6.28 -1.69 -10.92
C GLU A 152 -5.42 -0.49 -11.32
N ALA A 153 -4.53 -0.05 -10.45
CA ALA A 153 -3.58 1.01 -10.77
C ALA A 153 -2.68 0.61 -11.94
N MET A 154 -2.13 -0.60 -11.92
CA MET A 154 -1.27 -1.11 -12.99
C MET A 154 -2.02 -1.24 -14.31
N ARG A 155 -3.29 -1.68 -14.29
CA ARG A 155 -4.11 -1.73 -15.50
C ARG A 155 -4.23 -0.35 -16.15
N GLN A 156 -4.51 0.68 -15.36
CA GLN A 156 -4.63 2.04 -15.87
C GLN A 156 -3.30 2.59 -16.38
N ILE A 157 -2.21 2.36 -15.65
CA ILE A 157 -0.88 2.85 -16.01
C ILE A 157 -0.38 2.21 -17.30
N THR A 158 -0.62 0.92 -17.48
CA THR A 158 -0.07 0.16 -18.63
C THR A 158 -1.00 0.14 -19.84
N HIS A 159 -2.31 0.21 -19.66
CA HIS A 159 -3.30 0.08 -20.74
C HIS A 159 -4.15 1.32 -20.92
N GLY A 160 -4.41 2.10 -19.86
CA GLY A 160 -5.26 3.27 -19.90
C GLY A 160 -4.69 4.43 -20.73
N ASN A 161 -3.39 4.47 -20.92
CA ASN A 161 -2.71 5.51 -21.73
C ASN A 161 -2.42 5.10 -23.17
N ALA A 162 -2.78 3.90 -23.56
CA ALA A 162 -2.46 3.36 -24.89
C ALA A 162 -3.61 3.46 -25.90
N GLY A 163 -4.71 4.08 -25.56
CA GLY A 163 -5.94 3.94 -26.32
C GLY A 163 -6.83 5.16 -26.47
N VAL A 164 -6.26 6.37 -26.36
CA VAL A 164 -7.06 7.57 -26.65
C VAL A 164 -6.28 8.52 -27.52
#